data_d1a4041634bb7ffc5c9fc8e6ab3b6290
#
_entry.id   d1a4041634bb7ffc5c9fc8e6ab3b6290
#
_cell.length_a   1.000
_cell.length_b   1.000
_cell.length_c   1.000
_cell.angle_alpha   90.00
_cell.angle_beta   90.00
_cell.angle_gamma   90.00
#
_symmetry.space_group_name_H-M   'P 1'
#
loop_
_entity.id
_entity.type
_entity.pdbx_description
1 polymer ?
#
loop_
_entity_poly.entity_id
_entity_poly.type
_entity_poly.pdbx_seq_one_letter_code
_entity_poly.pdbx_strand_id
1 'polypeptide(L)'
;YRAVHLNIPVTNKLVSIVGEIDHPLTVRVPLGTTVKEAISLAGKITVEDPAYVMGGPMMGRLGTENTVITKTTNAIIILPKDHHVVVRMEKNLDIEKRRASSSCCQCRTCTDMCSRHALGHPIEPHKVMRAVANHDLSDLSVFINAAYCSGCGICEKYACPQGLSPKSIIQQFKGGLRGAGIKVEKVEPAPVLEDRELRKLPVHRLAARLDLARYD
;
A
#
# COMPACT_ATOMS: atom_id res chain seq x y z
N TYR A 1 25.55 4.56 3.85
CA TYR A 1 27.01 4.55 3.86
C TYR A 1 27.58 5.85 3.26
N ARG A 2 27.31 6.17 1.97
CA ARG A 2 27.87 7.33 1.25
C ARG A 2 27.61 8.66 1.97
N ALA A 3 26.40 8.89 2.45
CA ALA A 3 26.04 10.13 3.13
C ALA A 3 26.71 10.27 4.50
N VAL A 4 26.87 9.16 5.24
CA VAL A 4 27.41 9.18 6.61
C VAL A 4 28.95 9.10 6.63
N HIS A 5 29.55 8.22 5.83
CA HIS A 5 30.99 8.01 5.87
C HIS A 5 31.79 8.85 4.86
N LEU A 6 31.18 9.17 3.71
CA LEU A 6 31.85 9.90 2.64
C LEU A 6 31.38 11.33 2.49
N ASN A 7 30.44 11.78 3.33
CA ASN A 7 29.80 13.11 3.23
C ASN A 7 29.24 13.41 1.82
N ILE A 8 28.86 12.38 1.06
CA ILE A 8 28.31 12.52 -0.28
C ILE A 8 26.77 12.53 -0.15
N PRO A 9 26.10 13.65 -0.40
CA PRO A 9 24.64 13.73 -0.28
C PRO A 9 23.95 12.83 -1.30
N VAL A 10 22.75 12.33 -0.94
CA VAL A 10 21.89 11.59 -1.87
C VAL A 10 21.12 12.62 -2.70
N THR A 11 21.60 12.89 -3.89
CA THR A 11 21.03 13.89 -4.82
C THR A 11 20.27 13.27 -5.96
N ASN A 12 20.49 11.98 -6.24
CA ASN A 12 19.89 11.27 -7.36
C ASN A 12 19.17 10.01 -6.90
N LYS A 13 18.17 9.59 -7.66
CA LYS A 13 17.36 8.39 -7.42
C LYS A 13 17.20 7.60 -8.71
N LEU A 14 17.26 6.27 -8.62
CA LEU A 14 16.78 5.38 -9.69
C LEU A 14 15.27 5.24 -9.54
N VAL A 15 14.56 5.49 -10.63
CA VAL A 15 13.09 5.42 -10.70
C VAL A 15 12.71 4.60 -11.94
N SER A 16 11.88 3.59 -11.77
CA SER A 16 11.31 2.82 -12.86
C SER A 16 10.04 3.51 -13.37
N ILE A 17 9.95 3.71 -14.67
CA ILE A 17 8.79 4.27 -15.36
C ILE A 17 8.21 3.14 -16.19
N VAL A 18 6.98 2.74 -15.89
CA VAL A 18 6.34 1.53 -16.45
C VAL A 18 4.84 1.75 -16.65
N GLY A 19 4.19 0.81 -17.33
CA GLY A 19 2.77 0.86 -17.63
C GLY A 19 2.51 1.38 -19.05
N GLU A 20 1.53 2.23 -19.22
CA GLU A 20 1.08 2.76 -20.52
C GLU A 20 2.03 3.84 -21.04
N ILE A 21 3.22 3.43 -21.45
CA ILE A 21 4.30 4.28 -21.97
C ILE A 21 5.04 3.54 -23.08
N ASP A 22 5.54 4.27 -24.09
CA ASP A 22 6.22 3.71 -25.27
C ASP A 22 7.44 2.84 -24.89
N HIS A 23 8.27 3.35 -23.98
CA HIS A 23 9.55 2.72 -23.61
C HIS A 23 9.67 2.59 -22.09
N PRO A 24 9.12 1.52 -21.48
CA PRO A 24 9.32 1.25 -20.06
C PRO A 24 10.81 1.15 -19.73
N LEU A 25 11.30 1.93 -18.77
CA LEU A 25 12.72 1.97 -18.43
C LEU A 25 12.97 2.43 -16.99
N THR A 26 14.18 2.22 -16.52
CA THR A 26 14.64 2.75 -15.23
C THR A 26 15.66 3.85 -15.45
N VAL A 27 15.35 5.05 -14.96
CA VAL A 27 16.18 6.24 -15.11
C VAL A 27 16.83 6.66 -13.80
N ARG A 28 17.98 7.29 -13.88
CA ARG A 28 18.59 8.01 -12.77
C ARG A 28 18.27 9.49 -12.92
N VAL A 29 17.47 10.04 -12.00
CA VAL A 29 17.06 11.44 -12.01
C VAL A 29 17.45 12.14 -10.71
N PRO A 30 17.68 13.45 -10.72
CA PRO A 30 17.82 14.26 -9.51
C PRO A 30 16.58 14.19 -8.63
N LEU A 31 16.77 14.32 -7.33
CA LEU A 31 15.64 14.54 -6.41
C LEU A 31 15.00 15.90 -6.71
N GLY A 32 13.67 15.94 -6.70
CA GLY A 32 12.92 17.15 -7.08
C GLY A 32 12.51 17.20 -8.55
N THR A 33 13.01 16.28 -9.40
CA THR A 33 12.49 16.11 -10.78
C THR A 33 10.99 15.81 -10.72
N THR A 34 10.21 16.44 -11.57
CA THR A 34 8.76 16.20 -11.67
C THR A 34 8.45 14.90 -12.40
N VAL A 35 7.25 14.37 -12.17
CA VAL A 35 6.74 13.20 -12.91
C VAL A 35 6.75 13.48 -14.42
N LYS A 36 6.33 14.66 -14.84
CA LYS A 36 6.32 15.07 -16.27
C LYS A 36 7.71 15.00 -16.91
N GLU A 37 8.71 15.59 -16.24
CA GLU A 37 10.10 15.56 -16.72
C GLU A 37 10.66 14.14 -16.75
N ALA A 38 10.37 13.31 -15.75
CA ALA A 38 10.83 11.93 -15.73
C ALA A 38 10.19 11.10 -16.86
N ILE A 39 8.89 11.24 -17.10
CA ILE A 39 8.14 10.54 -18.15
C ILE A 39 8.67 10.90 -19.54
N SER A 40 9.06 12.16 -19.78
CA SER A 40 9.59 12.57 -21.07
C SER A 40 10.85 11.81 -21.52
N LEU A 41 11.56 11.18 -20.57
CA LEU A 41 12.71 10.30 -20.85
C LEU A 41 12.29 8.91 -21.35
N ALA A 42 11.04 8.51 -21.08
CA ALA A 42 10.50 7.20 -21.42
C ALA A 42 9.58 7.23 -22.68
N GLY A 43 9.46 8.37 -23.34
CA GLY A 43 8.67 8.50 -24.55
C GLY A 43 7.28 9.09 -24.32
N LYS A 44 6.30 8.64 -25.11
CA LYS A 44 4.93 9.14 -25.05
C LYS A 44 4.05 8.21 -24.22
N ILE A 45 3.08 8.79 -23.53
CA ILE A 45 2.01 8.05 -22.85
C ILE A 45 1.08 7.51 -23.93
N THR A 46 0.68 6.25 -23.80
CA THR A 46 -0.12 5.51 -24.79
C THR A 46 -1.64 5.57 -24.53
N VAL A 47 -2.05 6.21 -23.42
CA VAL A 47 -3.48 6.38 -23.06
C VAL A 47 -3.87 7.86 -23.02
N GLU A 48 -5.14 8.16 -23.29
CA GLU A 48 -5.66 9.53 -23.35
C GLU A 48 -5.83 10.18 -21.97
N ASP A 49 -6.30 9.42 -20.96
CA ASP A 49 -6.53 9.91 -19.58
C ASP A 49 -5.67 9.10 -18.58
N PRO A 50 -4.40 9.47 -18.41
CA PRO A 50 -3.47 8.76 -17.57
C PRO A 50 -3.62 9.12 -16.09
N ALA A 51 -3.47 8.11 -15.23
CA ALA A 51 -3.24 8.28 -13.81
C ALA A 51 -1.82 7.83 -13.45
N TYR A 52 -1.19 8.56 -12.54
CA TYR A 52 0.19 8.33 -12.13
C TYR A 52 0.22 7.71 -10.74
N VAL A 53 0.67 6.46 -10.64
CA VAL A 53 0.86 5.77 -9.36
C VAL A 53 2.31 5.92 -8.93
N MET A 54 2.54 6.68 -7.86
CA MET A 54 3.85 6.91 -7.27
C MET A 54 4.23 5.76 -6.34
N GLY A 55 5.16 4.92 -6.75
CA GLY A 55 5.55 3.69 -6.04
C GLY A 55 4.88 2.45 -6.62
N GLY A 56 4.69 1.42 -5.79
CA GLY A 56 4.10 0.15 -6.23
C GLY A 56 2.57 0.13 -6.18
N PRO A 57 1.91 -0.82 -6.88
CA PRO A 57 0.45 -0.88 -6.98
C PRO A 57 -0.24 -1.18 -5.64
N MET A 58 0.48 -1.74 -4.67
CA MET A 58 -0.05 -2.10 -3.35
C MET A 58 0.08 -1.00 -2.31
N MET A 59 1.19 -0.26 -2.33
CA MET A 59 1.56 0.73 -1.31
C MET A 59 1.67 2.15 -1.85
N GLY A 60 1.67 2.31 -3.16
CA GLY A 60 1.79 3.59 -3.84
C GLY A 60 0.61 4.53 -3.55
N ARG A 61 0.76 5.72 -4.02
CA ARG A 61 -0.27 6.79 -3.97
C ARG A 61 -0.44 7.42 -5.33
N LEU A 62 -1.60 7.98 -5.59
CA LEU A 62 -1.81 8.78 -6.79
C LEU A 62 -1.00 10.08 -6.70
N GLY A 63 -0.47 10.47 -7.82
CA GLY A 63 0.24 11.72 -8.03
C GLY A 63 -0.29 12.44 -9.25
N THR A 64 0.30 13.59 -9.53
CA THR A 64 0.04 14.41 -10.72
C THR A 64 1.33 14.60 -11.51
N GLU A 65 1.26 15.16 -12.70
CA GLU A 65 2.44 15.50 -13.51
C GLU A 65 3.45 16.39 -12.77
N ASN A 66 2.96 17.24 -11.87
CA ASN A 66 3.78 18.15 -11.06
C ASN A 66 4.29 17.53 -9.76
N THR A 67 3.90 16.28 -9.45
CA THR A 67 4.43 15.57 -8.26
C THR A 67 5.93 15.37 -8.42
N VAL A 68 6.69 15.71 -7.36
CA VAL A 68 8.14 15.60 -7.39
C VAL A 68 8.63 14.25 -6.91
N ILE A 69 9.72 13.78 -7.49
CA ILE A 69 10.44 12.57 -7.10
C ILE A 69 11.20 12.85 -5.82
N THR A 70 10.95 12.02 -4.80
CA THR A 70 11.59 12.08 -3.49
C THR A 70 12.49 10.86 -3.27
N LYS A 71 13.21 10.83 -2.15
CA LYS A 71 14.06 9.67 -1.75
C LYS A 71 13.26 8.36 -1.65
N THR A 72 11.95 8.42 -1.43
CA THR A 72 11.08 7.25 -1.28
C THR A 72 10.36 6.85 -2.56
N THR A 73 10.48 7.62 -3.64
CA THR A 73 9.88 7.30 -4.94
C THR A 73 10.74 6.27 -5.67
N ASN A 74 10.25 5.05 -5.85
CA ASN A 74 10.99 3.97 -6.54
C ASN A 74 10.45 3.70 -7.96
N ALA A 75 9.17 4.03 -8.20
CA ALA A 75 8.54 3.83 -9.50
C ALA A 75 7.47 4.88 -9.77
N ILE A 76 7.19 5.07 -11.04
CA ILE A 76 6.03 5.78 -11.58
C ILE A 76 5.34 4.77 -12.48
N ILE A 77 4.12 4.37 -12.13
CA ILE A 77 3.31 3.47 -12.95
C ILE A 77 2.23 4.30 -13.61
N ILE A 78 2.18 4.27 -14.93
CA ILE A 78 1.19 4.99 -15.74
C ILE A 78 0.09 4.00 -16.09
N LEU A 79 -1.13 4.29 -15.68
CA LEU A 79 -2.31 3.45 -15.91
C LEU A 79 -3.46 4.31 -16.44
N PRO A 80 -4.43 3.73 -17.15
CA PRO A 80 -5.69 4.42 -17.42
C PRO A 80 -6.37 4.80 -16.10
N LYS A 81 -7.06 5.92 -16.08
CA LYS A 81 -7.74 6.42 -14.87
C LYS A 81 -8.84 5.49 -14.36
N ASP A 82 -9.50 4.77 -15.26
CA ASP A 82 -10.51 3.76 -14.95
C ASP A 82 -9.90 2.40 -14.51
N HIS A 83 -8.57 2.27 -14.52
CA HIS A 83 -7.90 1.04 -14.15
C HIS A 83 -8.22 0.65 -12.69
N HIS A 84 -8.47 -0.63 -12.46
CA HIS A 84 -8.85 -1.19 -11.15
C HIS A 84 -7.95 -0.73 -9.98
N VAL A 85 -6.64 -0.64 -10.18
CA VAL A 85 -5.69 -0.16 -9.16
C VAL A 85 -5.96 1.30 -8.80
N VAL A 86 -6.19 2.15 -9.79
CA VAL A 86 -6.45 3.59 -9.63
C VAL A 86 -7.77 3.81 -8.90
N VAL A 87 -8.86 3.22 -9.41
CA VAL A 87 -10.20 3.29 -8.80
C VAL A 87 -10.17 2.83 -7.33
N ARG A 88 -9.37 1.80 -7.02
CA ARG A 88 -9.21 1.33 -5.63
C ARG A 88 -8.36 2.26 -4.75
N MET A 89 -7.54 3.13 -5.32
CA MET A 89 -6.78 4.14 -4.56
C MET A 89 -7.61 5.38 -4.26
N GLU A 90 -8.60 5.69 -5.10
CA GLU A 90 -9.50 6.86 -4.95
C GLU A 90 -10.67 6.62 -4.01
N LYS A 91 -10.83 5.41 -3.48
CA LYS A 91 -11.96 5.06 -2.61
C LYS A 91 -12.10 5.98 -1.41
N ASN A 92 -13.32 6.47 -1.20
CA ASN A 92 -13.68 7.21 -0.01
C ASN A 92 -13.73 6.28 1.22
N LEU A 93 -12.98 6.62 2.26
CA LEU A 93 -12.80 5.76 3.42
C LEU A 93 -14.08 5.61 4.27
N ASP A 94 -14.95 6.63 4.30
CA ASP A 94 -16.21 6.55 5.06
C ASP A 94 -17.22 5.65 4.34
N ILE A 95 -17.18 5.62 3.01
CA ILE A 95 -17.93 4.63 2.22
C ILE A 95 -17.41 3.22 2.51
N GLU A 96 -16.10 3.03 2.55
CA GLU A 96 -15.49 1.72 2.84
C GLU A 96 -15.80 1.21 4.24
N LYS A 97 -15.91 2.09 5.24
CA LYS A 97 -16.38 1.71 6.60
C LYS A 97 -17.84 1.24 6.59
N ARG A 98 -18.71 1.96 5.89
CA ARG A 98 -20.13 1.54 5.73
C ARG A 98 -20.25 0.21 5.00
N ARG A 99 -19.44 0.02 3.95
CA ARG A 99 -19.36 -1.28 3.26
C ARG A 99 -18.85 -2.40 4.17
N ALA A 100 -17.99 -2.10 5.13
CA ALA A 100 -17.55 -3.09 6.11
C ALA A 100 -18.73 -3.65 6.92
N SER A 101 -19.69 -2.82 7.32
CA SER A 101 -20.88 -3.25 8.07
C SER A 101 -21.79 -4.18 7.26
N SER A 102 -21.92 -3.94 5.94
CA SER A 102 -22.85 -4.72 5.09
C SER A 102 -22.21 -5.93 4.42
N SER A 103 -20.89 -5.89 4.16
CA SER A 103 -20.24 -6.86 3.27
C SER A 103 -19.11 -7.67 3.91
N CYS A 104 -18.67 -7.34 5.14
CA CYS A 104 -17.61 -8.09 5.78
C CYS A 104 -18.13 -9.45 6.29
N CYS A 105 -17.75 -10.53 5.61
CA CYS A 105 -18.15 -11.90 5.98
C CYS A 105 -17.33 -12.51 7.13
N GLN A 106 -16.47 -11.75 7.79
CA GLN A 106 -15.64 -12.18 8.94
C GLN A 106 -14.78 -13.43 8.68
N CYS A 107 -14.39 -13.67 7.44
CA CYS A 107 -13.63 -14.86 7.01
C CYS A 107 -12.19 -14.93 7.56
N ARG A 108 -11.71 -13.87 8.22
CA ARG A 108 -10.37 -13.78 8.83
C ARG A 108 -9.19 -13.78 7.85
N THR A 109 -9.37 -14.01 6.56
CA THR A 109 -8.29 -14.12 5.55
C THR A 109 -7.33 -12.91 5.57
N CYS A 110 -7.84 -11.70 5.88
CA CYS A 110 -7.01 -10.50 6.01
C CYS A 110 -5.97 -10.60 7.16
N THR A 111 -6.25 -11.37 8.21
CA THR A 111 -5.32 -11.66 9.31
C THR A 111 -4.40 -12.81 8.96
N ASP A 112 -4.93 -13.87 8.39
CA ASP A 112 -4.16 -15.06 8.02
C ASP A 112 -3.07 -14.74 6.99
N MET A 113 -3.33 -13.79 6.08
CA MET A 113 -2.35 -13.29 5.10
C MET A 113 -1.50 -12.12 5.61
N CYS A 114 -1.69 -11.67 6.85
CA CYS A 114 -0.94 -10.55 7.39
C CYS A 114 0.48 -10.97 7.79
N SER A 115 1.49 -10.46 7.08
CA SER A 115 2.89 -10.77 7.37
C SER A 115 3.33 -10.35 8.79
N ARG A 116 2.77 -9.26 9.33
CA ARG A 116 3.06 -8.83 10.70
C ARG A 116 2.46 -9.79 11.74
N HIS A 117 1.23 -10.25 11.51
CA HIS A 117 0.61 -11.28 12.35
C HIS A 117 1.38 -12.60 12.28
N ALA A 118 1.80 -13.01 11.10
CA ALA A 118 2.62 -14.22 10.91
C ALA A 118 3.97 -14.16 11.64
N LEU A 119 4.52 -12.98 11.85
CA LEU A 119 5.74 -12.73 12.62
C LEU A 119 5.49 -12.55 14.14
N GLY A 120 4.30 -12.86 14.64
CA GLY A 120 3.95 -12.78 16.06
C GLY A 120 3.56 -11.41 16.59
N HIS A 121 3.44 -10.40 15.73
CA HIS A 121 2.95 -9.09 16.20
C HIS A 121 1.44 -9.15 16.52
N PRO A 122 0.97 -8.42 17.56
CA PRO A 122 -0.41 -8.51 18.06
C PRO A 122 -1.42 -7.76 17.18
N ILE A 123 -1.25 -7.79 15.86
CA ILE A 123 -2.16 -7.16 14.91
C ILE A 123 -3.06 -8.22 14.27
N GLU A 124 -4.36 -7.98 14.35
CA GLU A 124 -5.39 -8.83 13.77
C GLU A 124 -6.35 -7.98 12.91
N PRO A 125 -6.06 -7.79 11.62
CA PRO A 125 -6.90 -6.98 10.73
C PRO A 125 -8.39 -7.32 10.76
N HIS A 126 -8.76 -8.59 10.89
CA HIS A 126 -10.17 -9.00 10.96
C HIS A 126 -10.90 -8.46 12.21
N LYS A 127 -10.20 -8.30 13.34
CA LYS A 127 -10.80 -7.72 14.55
C LYS A 127 -11.09 -6.24 14.36
N VAL A 128 -10.18 -5.50 13.72
CA VAL A 128 -10.43 -4.08 13.35
C VAL A 128 -11.63 -3.98 12.43
N MET A 129 -11.73 -4.84 11.41
CA MET A 129 -12.88 -4.86 10.50
C MET A 129 -14.18 -5.20 11.22
N ARG A 130 -14.16 -6.11 12.20
CA ARG A 130 -15.33 -6.46 13.02
C ARG A 130 -15.77 -5.28 13.89
N ALA A 131 -14.83 -4.65 14.58
CA ALA A 131 -15.12 -3.51 15.43
C ALA A 131 -15.74 -2.35 14.62
N VAL A 132 -15.20 -2.05 13.44
CA VAL A 132 -15.73 -1.04 12.53
C VAL A 132 -17.12 -1.44 12.00
N ALA A 133 -17.31 -2.70 11.62
CA ALA A 133 -18.59 -3.19 11.10
C ALA A 133 -19.72 -3.12 12.13
N ASN A 134 -19.40 -3.37 13.39
CA ASN A 134 -20.37 -3.38 14.49
C ASN A 134 -20.46 -2.02 15.23
N HIS A 135 -19.69 -1.03 14.80
CA HIS A 135 -19.55 0.25 15.52
C HIS A 135 -19.14 0.08 16.99
N ASP A 136 -18.37 -0.96 17.27
CA ASP A 136 -17.93 -1.33 18.61
C ASP A 136 -16.48 -0.87 18.87
N LEU A 137 -16.33 0.08 19.77
CA LEU A 137 -15.03 0.63 20.19
C LEU A 137 -14.64 0.20 21.61
N SER A 138 -15.33 -0.79 22.19
CA SER A 138 -15.12 -1.22 23.58
C SER A 138 -13.72 -1.82 23.80
N ASP A 139 -13.18 -2.56 22.83
CA ASP A 139 -11.84 -3.11 22.90
C ASP A 139 -10.81 -2.19 22.22
N LEU A 140 -10.28 -1.25 23.01
CA LEU A 140 -9.26 -0.30 22.52
C LEU A 140 -7.95 -0.99 22.09
N SER A 141 -7.66 -2.19 22.61
CA SER A 141 -6.44 -2.92 22.25
C SER A 141 -6.38 -3.23 20.76
N VAL A 142 -7.52 -3.53 20.13
CA VAL A 142 -7.67 -3.78 18.69
C VAL A 142 -7.17 -2.59 17.87
N PHE A 143 -7.49 -1.36 18.30
CA PHE A 143 -7.10 -0.14 17.59
C PHE A 143 -5.66 0.27 17.91
N ILE A 144 -5.20 0.08 19.15
CA ILE A 144 -3.81 0.31 19.56
C ILE A 144 -2.88 -0.61 18.75
N ASN A 145 -3.26 -1.87 18.57
CA ASN A 145 -2.50 -2.83 17.78
C ASN A 145 -2.43 -2.48 16.27
N ALA A 146 -3.27 -1.56 15.79
CA ALA A 146 -3.12 -0.99 14.44
C ALA A 146 -1.76 -0.32 14.22
N ALA A 147 -1.06 0.11 15.26
CA ALA A 147 0.29 0.66 15.19
C ALA A 147 1.30 -0.31 14.57
N TYR A 148 1.12 -1.62 14.72
CA TYR A 148 1.99 -2.65 14.14
C TYR A 148 1.80 -2.85 12.64
N CYS A 149 0.79 -2.23 12.02
CA CYS A 149 0.56 -2.33 10.59
C CYS A 149 1.72 -1.74 9.78
N SER A 150 2.33 -2.54 8.88
CA SER A 150 3.36 -2.07 7.96
C SER A 150 2.82 -1.32 6.73
N GLY A 151 1.49 -1.38 6.49
CA GLY A 151 0.87 -0.75 5.33
C GLY A 151 1.10 -1.50 4.00
N CYS A 152 1.53 -2.76 4.04
CA CYS A 152 1.89 -3.54 2.83
C CYS A 152 0.74 -3.75 1.83
N GLY A 153 -0.51 -3.63 2.26
CA GLY A 153 -1.69 -3.73 1.38
C GLY A 153 -2.17 -5.13 1.06
N ILE A 154 -1.52 -6.21 1.52
CA ILE A 154 -1.92 -7.60 1.23
C ILE A 154 -3.37 -7.86 1.66
N CYS A 155 -3.75 -7.46 2.87
CA CYS A 155 -5.11 -7.65 3.40
C CYS A 155 -6.19 -6.97 2.57
N GLU A 156 -5.86 -5.89 1.86
CA GLU A 156 -6.77 -5.09 1.05
C GLU A 156 -6.75 -5.50 -0.43
N LYS A 157 -5.56 -5.57 -1.02
CA LYS A 157 -5.41 -5.77 -2.46
C LYS A 157 -5.50 -7.24 -2.88
N TYR A 158 -5.19 -8.16 -1.96
CA TYR A 158 -5.17 -9.60 -2.25
C TYR A 158 -6.12 -10.42 -1.38
N ALA A 159 -6.03 -10.30 -0.05
CA ALA A 159 -6.68 -11.24 0.87
C ALA A 159 -8.20 -11.08 0.97
N CYS A 160 -8.73 -9.85 0.89
CA CYS A 160 -10.16 -9.64 1.09
C CYS A 160 -11.00 -10.12 -0.10
N PRO A 161 -11.84 -11.18 0.04
CA PRO A 161 -12.68 -11.66 -1.04
C PRO A 161 -13.80 -10.67 -1.40
N GLN A 162 -14.21 -9.82 -0.45
CA GLN A 162 -15.26 -8.81 -0.65
C GLN A 162 -14.71 -7.48 -1.19
N GLY A 163 -13.40 -7.40 -1.48
CA GLY A 163 -12.78 -6.18 -2.00
C GLY A 163 -12.88 -4.97 -1.06
N LEU A 164 -13.00 -5.20 0.25
CA LEU A 164 -12.97 -4.15 1.26
C LEU A 164 -11.56 -3.59 1.46
N SER A 165 -11.45 -2.53 2.27
CA SER A 165 -10.21 -1.77 2.46
C SER A 165 -9.62 -1.87 3.88
N PRO A 166 -9.27 -3.09 4.39
CA PRO A 166 -8.76 -3.24 5.76
C PRO A 166 -7.50 -2.43 6.03
N LYS A 167 -6.52 -2.41 5.11
CA LYS A 167 -5.29 -1.61 5.26
C LYS A 167 -5.61 -0.13 5.44
N SER A 168 -6.47 0.41 4.60
CA SER A 168 -6.79 1.84 4.59
C SER A 168 -7.50 2.25 5.89
N ILE A 169 -8.42 1.43 6.38
CA ILE A 169 -9.10 1.61 7.68
C ILE A 169 -8.09 1.54 8.83
N ILE A 170 -7.21 0.53 8.86
CA ILE A 170 -6.18 0.38 9.89
C ILE A 170 -5.21 1.56 9.89
N GLN A 171 -4.80 2.05 8.71
CA GLN A 171 -3.90 3.20 8.61
C GLN A 171 -4.53 4.48 9.14
N GLN A 172 -5.85 4.64 9.04
CA GLN A 172 -6.55 5.77 9.66
C GLN A 172 -6.43 5.72 11.18
N PHE A 173 -6.69 4.57 11.81
CA PHE A 173 -6.50 4.42 13.27
C PHE A 173 -5.04 4.65 13.67
N LYS A 174 -4.09 4.09 12.93
CA LYS A 174 -2.66 4.33 13.16
C LYS A 174 -2.30 5.82 13.04
N GLY A 175 -2.88 6.54 12.10
CA GLY A 175 -2.74 8.00 11.97
C GLY A 175 -3.32 8.74 13.15
N GLY A 176 -4.52 8.34 13.60
CA GLY A 176 -5.18 8.89 14.78
C GLY A 176 -4.38 8.73 16.07
N LEU A 177 -3.82 7.54 16.30
CA LEU A 177 -2.93 7.29 17.46
C LEU A 177 -1.72 8.23 17.45
N ARG A 178 -1.09 8.42 16.29
CA ARG A 178 0.05 9.35 16.16
C ARG A 178 -0.37 10.80 16.38
N GLY A 179 -1.51 11.21 15.81
CA GLY A 179 -2.05 12.56 15.96
C GLY A 179 -2.40 12.88 17.42
N ALA A 180 -2.89 11.90 18.16
CA ALA A 180 -3.18 12.00 19.60
C ALA A 180 -1.91 11.88 20.49
N GLY A 181 -0.72 11.71 19.90
CA GLY A 181 0.52 11.54 20.66
C GLY A 181 0.62 10.22 21.44
N ILE A 182 -0.25 9.25 21.16
CA ILE A 182 -0.27 7.97 21.85
C ILE A 182 0.94 7.15 21.42
N LYS A 183 1.85 6.91 22.34
CA LYS A 183 2.99 6.02 22.15
C LYS A 183 2.54 4.59 22.45
N VAL A 184 2.64 3.73 21.46
CA VAL A 184 2.40 2.30 21.64
C VAL A 184 3.66 1.66 22.19
N GLU A 185 3.55 1.03 23.35
CA GLU A 185 4.65 0.27 23.95
C GLU A 185 5.06 -0.87 23.02
N LYS A 186 6.36 -1.13 22.95
CA LYS A 186 6.87 -2.28 22.21
C LYS A 186 6.54 -3.54 23.01
N VAL A 187 5.61 -4.31 22.51
CA VAL A 187 5.33 -5.65 23.01
C VAL A 187 6.29 -6.62 22.33
N GLU A 188 6.88 -7.53 23.09
CA GLU A 188 7.65 -8.61 22.48
C GLU A 188 6.72 -9.46 21.61
N PRO A 189 7.12 -9.74 20.35
CA PRO A 189 6.30 -10.56 19.48
C PRO A 189 6.11 -11.96 20.07
N ALA A 190 4.93 -12.52 19.91
CA ALA A 190 4.70 -13.94 20.14
C ALA A 190 5.58 -14.77 19.18
N PRO A 191 5.74 -16.09 19.43
CA PRO A 191 6.46 -16.94 18.49
C PRO A 191 5.92 -16.81 17.07
N VAL A 192 6.84 -16.85 16.12
CA VAL A 192 6.50 -16.81 14.70
C VAL A 192 5.64 -18.01 14.32
N LEU A 193 4.59 -17.81 13.53
CA LEU A 193 3.70 -18.90 13.13
C LEU A 193 4.46 -19.96 12.33
N GLU A 194 4.30 -21.22 12.68
CA GLU A 194 4.98 -22.36 12.02
C GLU A 194 4.55 -22.50 10.55
N ASP A 195 3.28 -22.22 10.26
CA ASP A 195 2.69 -22.31 8.91
C ASP A 195 2.90 -21.06 8.03
N ARG A 196 3.75 -20.11 8.45
CA ARG A 196 3.99 -18.86 7.71
C ARG A 196 4.44 -19.08 6.26
N GLU A 197 5.15 -20.17 5.99
CA GLU A 197 5.63 -20.49 4.66
C GLU A 197 4.48 -20.84 3.70
N LEU A 198 3.39 -21.40 4.20
CA LEU A 198 2.17 -21.69 3.45
C LEU A 198 1.38 -20.43 3.11
N ARG A 199 1.68 -19.30 3.80
CA ARG A 199 1.00 -18.01 3.65
C ARG A 199 1.71 -17.06 2.69
N LYS A 200 2.66 -17.56 1.89
CA LYS A 200 3.35 -16.76 0.87
C LYS A 200 2.39 -16.26 -0.19
N LEU A 201 2.57 -15.00 -0.56
CA LEU A 201 1.79 -14.37 -1.61
C LEU A 201 2.27 -14.85 -2.99
N PRO A 202 1.44 -15.55 -3.76
CA PRO A 202 1.80 -15.92 -5.13
C PRO A 202 1.71 -14.69 -6.04
N VAL A 203 2.87 -14.20 -6.51
CA VAL A 203 3.01 -12.93 -7.24
C VAL A 203 2.15 -12.92 -8.52
N HIS A 204 2.14 -14.03 -9.29
CA HIS A 204 1.33 -14.15 -10.51
C HIS A 204 -0.19 -13.99 -10.24
N ARG A 205 -0.68 -14.53 -9.11
CA ARG A 205 -2.09 -14.35 -8.70
C ARG A 205 -2.38 -12.93 -8.26
N LEU A 206 -1.40 -12.28 -7.62
CA LEU A 206 -1.52 -10.87 -7.26
C LEU A 206 -1.59 -9.99 -8.51
N ALA A 207 -0.70 -10.20 -9.48
CA ALA A 207 -0.69 -9.45 -10.74
C ALA A 207 -2.01 -9.61 -11.49
N ALA A 208 -2.52 -10.83 -11.61
CA ALA A 208 -3.83 -11.09 -12.22
C ALA A 208 -4.98 -10.39 -11.46
N ARG A 209 -4.96 -10.41 -10.12
CA ARG A 209 -6.01 -9.77 -9.31
C ARG A 209 -5.97 -8.25 -9.33
N LEU A 210 -4.83 -7.66 -9.64
CA LEU A 210 -4.65 -6.23 -9.82
C LEU A 210 -4.79 -5.78 -11.28
N ASP A 211 -5.09 -6.70 -12.19
CA ASP A 211 -5.17 -6.45 -13.64
C ASP A 211 -3.84 -5.90 -14.20
N LEU A 212 -2.74 -6.40 -13.67
CA LEU A 212 -1.37 -5.99 -14.07
C LEU A 212 -0.63 -7.07 -14.86
N ALA A 213 -1.23 -8.25 -15.07
CA ALA A 213 -0.57 -9.35 -15.78
C ALA A 213 -0.22 -9.02 -17.24
N ARG A 214 -0.88 -8.03 -17.84
CA ARG A 214 -0.60 -7.56 -19.20
C ARG A 214 0.67 -6.71 -19.35
N TYR A 215 1.27 -6.32 -18.22
CA TYR A 215 2.49 -5.51 -18.19
C TYR A 215 3.74 -6.32 -17.80
N ASP A 216 3.64 -7.66 -17.82
CA ASP A 216 4.77 -8.57 -17.59
C ASP A 216 5.68 -8.69 -18.81
#